data_014abd0c18739d665cb1e29f5d531b2b
#
_entry.id   014abd0c18739d665cb1e29f5d531b2b
#
_cell.length_a   1.000
_cell.length_b   1.000
_cell.length_c   1.000
_cell.angle_alpha   90.00
_cell.angle_beta   90.00
_cell.angle_gamma   90.00
#
_symmetry.space_group_name_H-M   'P 1'
#
loop_
_entity.id
_entity.type
_entity.pdbx_description
1 polymer ?
#
loop_
_entity_poly.entity_id
_entity_poly.type
_entity_poly.pdbx_seq_one_letter_code
_entity_poly.pdbx_strand_id
1 'polypeptide(L)'
;RKALTDIQKNDVPKELSSGFPDSVWNLLEHSDWKHLLLREEDFSLLFRHLLYGIPADRLAACQDMTPDLLSRILNTRDQYENFSQYVSLLKTRELTYSRISRTLFHALLNIQEVPPIAYARLLGFRRSALPVLGRIKQQGTLPVISKLADVSKKLSPDARNILEENIRISHLYESVLCEKYSRSFTNEYRRQLIIL
;
A
#
# COMPACT_ATOMS: atom_id res chain seq x y z
N ARG A 1 10.83 -8.86 -7.28
CA ARG A 1 10.90 -9.43 -5.91
C ARG A 1 12.33 -9.63 -5.44
N LYS A 2 13.16 -10.35 -6.16
CA LYS A 2 14.59 -10.58 -5.81
C LYS A 2 15.33 -9.25 -5.63
N ALA A 3 15.18 -8.30 -6.57
CA ALA A 3 15.77 -6.98 -6.49
C ALA A 3 15.40 -6.20 -5.23
N LEU A 4 14.12 -6.17 -4.82
CA LEU A 4 13.67 -5.52 -3.58
C LEU A 4 14.23 -6.20 -2.33
N THR A 5 14.40 -7.53 -2.36
CA THR A 5 14.98 -8.29 -1.25
C THR A 5 16.48 -7.99 -1.11
N ASP A 6 17.19 -7.83 -2.20
CA ASP A 6 18.62 -7.52 -2.22
C ASP A 6 18.89 -6.08 -1.79
N ILE A 7 18.04 -5.14 -2.21
CA ILE A 7 18.07 -3.74 -1.80
C ILE A 7 17.90 -3.56 -0.27
N GLN A 8 17.10 -4.39 0.39
CA GLN A 8 16.88 -4.32 1.84
C GLN A 8 18.02 -4.92 2.68
N LYS A 9 18.97 -5.64 2.06
CA LYS A 9 20.10 -6.29 2.76
C LYS A 9 21.35 -5.41 2.93
N ASN A 10 21.22 -4.09 2.89
CA ASN A 10 22.27 -3.08 3.08
C ASN A 10 23.21 -2.79 1.90
N ASP A 11 23.24 -3.59 0.85
CA ASP A 11 23.96 -3.26 -0.38
C ASP A 11 22.99 -3.27 -1.55
N VAL A 12 22.73 -2.08 -2.10
CA VAL A 12 22.10 -2.01 -3.43
C VAL A 12 23.14 -2.53 -4.41
N PRO A 13 22.95 -3.70 -5.01
CA PRO A 13 23.95 -4.22 -5.92
C PRO A 13 24.16 -3.18 -7.04
N LYS A 14 25.41 -2.77 -7.27
CA LYS A 14 25.76 -1.81 -8.36
C LYS A 14 25.24 -2.27 -9.73
N GLU A 15 25.02 -3.56 -9.88
CA GLU A 15 24.41 -4.18 -11.06
C GLU A 15 22.96 -3.72 -11.33
N LEU A 16 22.24 -3.25 -10.29
CA LEU A 16 20.90 -2.67 -10.45
C LEU A 16 20.93 -1.23 -10.96
N SER A 17 22.07 -0.53 -10.90
CA SER A 17 22.20 0.86 -11.35
C SER A 17 21.81 1.01 -12.83
N SER A 18 22.14 0.04 -13.67
CA SER A 18 21.80 0.06 -15.09
C SER A 18 20.30 0.00 -15.40
N GLY A 19 19.46 -0.37 -14.41
CA GLY A 19 18.00 -0.42 -14.53
C GLY A 19 17.28 0.87 -14.12
N PHE A 20 18.02 1.88 -13.64
CA PHE A 20 17.44 3.15 -13.16
C PHE A 20 18.09 4.34 -13.88
N PRO A 21 17.33 5.43 -14.13
CA PRO A 21 17.93 6.72 -14.52
C PRO A 21 18.91 7.20 -13.44
N ASP A 22 20.01 7.85 -13.85
CA ASP A 22 21.07 8.32 -12.94
C ASP A 22 20.55 9.18 -11.78
N SER A 23 19.56 10.03 -12.05
CA SER A 23 18.93 10.88 -11.02
C SER A 23 18.18 10.07 -9.95
N VAL A 24 17.56 8.95 -10.33
CA VAL A 24 16.89 8.03 -9.41
C VAL A 24 17.91 7.22 -8.64
N TRP A 25 18.96 6.74 -9.32
CA TRP A 25 20.06 6.02 -8.68
C TRP A 25 20.75 6.85 -7.61
N ASN A 26 21.13 8.08 -7.93
CA ASN A 26 21.72 9.03 -6.97
C ASN A 26 20.82 9.27 -5.75
N LEU A 27 19.51 9.38 -5.96
CA LEU A 27 18.55 9.51 -4.86
C LEU A 27 18.54 8.25 -3.98
N LEU A 28 18.52 7.07 -4.59
CA LEU A 28 18.52 5.78 -3.88
C LEU A 28 19.83 5.55 -3.10
N GLU A 29 20.96 6.00 -3.63
CA GLU A 29 22.28 5.84 -3.00
C GLU A 29 22.47 6.76 -1.79
N HIS A 30 21.93 8.00 -1.86
CA HIS A 30 22.18 9.05 -0.86
C HIS A 30 21.02 9.30 0.10
N SER A 31 19.86 8.69 -0.11
CA SER A 31 18.71 8.90 0.78
C SER A 31 18.42 7.67 1.65
N ASP A 32 17.79 7.92 2.78
CA ASP A 32 17.42 6.91 3.78
C ASP A 32 16.13 6.14 3.44
N TRP A 33 15.88 5.97 2.12
CA TRP A 33 14.67 5.32 1.60
C TRP A 33 14.51 3.87 2.06
N LYS A 34 15.59 3.20 2.47
CA LYS A 34 15.58 1.82 3.00
C LYS A 34 14.63 1.70 4.19
N HIS A 35 14.55 2.74 5.01
CA HIS A 35 13.64 2.83 6.14
C HIS A 35 12.19 3.18 5.76
N LEU A 36 11.88 3.24 4.46
CA LEU A 36 10.52 3.41 3.95
C LEU A 36 9.95 2.12 3.36
N LEU A 37 10.72 1.01 3.37
CA LEU A 37 10.30 -0.24 2.76
C LEU A 37 9.88 -1.28 3.79
N LEU A 38 8.70 -1.85 3.55
CA LEU A 38 8.17 -2.99 4.28
C LEU A 38 8.17 -4.24 3.40
N ARG A 39 8.24 -5.38 4.06
CA ARG A 39 8.01 -6.71 3.48
C ARG A 39 6.67 -7.24 3.95
N GLU A 40 6.16 -8.25 3.27
CA GLU A 40 4.94 -8.94 3.69
C GLU A 40 5.08 -9.51 5.12
N GLU A 41 6.28 -9.93 5.51
CA GLU A 41 6.58 -10.47 6.84
C GLU A 41 6.42 -9.43 7.97
N ASP A 42 6.61 -8.16 7.68
CA ASP A 42 6.45 -7.08 8.66
C ASP A 42 4.98 -6.96 9.13
N PHE A 43 4.05 -7.53 8.37
CA PHE A 43 2.62 -7.58 8.69
C PHE A 43 2.19 -8.90 9.34
N SER A 44 3.11 -9.81 9.67
CA SER A 44 2.79 -11.18 10.14
C SER A 44 1.90 -11.21 11.37
N LEU A 45 2.09 -10.31 12.34
CA LEU A 45 1.23 -10.22 13.52
C LEU A 45 -0.20 -9.79 13.16
N LEU A 46 -0.33 -8.85 12.23
CA LEU A 46 -1.64 -8.39 11.74
C LEU A 46 -2.37 -9.49 10.98
N PHE A 47 -1.66 -10.30 10.19
CA PHE A 47 -2.24 -11.46 9.54
C PHE A 47 -2.68 -12.53 10.53
N ARG A 48 -1.91 -12.76 11.60
CA ARG A 48 -2.34 -13.66 12.68
C ARG A 48 -3.63 -13.18 13.32
N HIS A 49 -3.74 -11.90 13.63
CA HIS A 49 -4.97 -11.29 14.12
C HIS A 49 -6.13 -11.44 13.13
N LEU A 50 -5.89 -11.21 11.84
CA LEU A 50 -6.89 -11.41 10.78
C LEU A 50 -7.44 -12.84 10.79
N LEU A 51 -6.57 -13.85 10.79
CA LEU A 51 -6.94 -15.26 10.66
C LEU A 51 -7.79 -15.78 11.83
N TYR A 52 -7.57 -15.27 13.03
CA TYR A 52 -8.30 -15.69 14.22
C TYR A 52 -9.42 -14.74 14.64
N GLY A 53 -9.28 -13.45 14.36
CA GLY A 53 -10.19 -12.41 14.84
C GLY A 53 -11.30 -12.03 13.88
N ILE A 54 -11.17 -12.34 12.57
CA ILE A 54 -12.16 -11.92 11.57
C ILE A 54 -13.14 -13.08 11.27
N PRO A 55 -14.46 -12.84 11.31
CA PRO A 55 -15.47 -13.81 10.94
C PRO A 55 -15.38 -14.26 9.47
N ALA A 56 -15.76 -15.50 9.20
CA ALA A 56 -15.63 -16.09 7.87
C ALA A 56 -16.44 -15.37 6.78
N ASP A 57 -17.61 -14.85 7.12
CA ASP A 57 -18.48 -14.07 6.23
C ASP A 57 -17.81 -12.76 5.79
N ARG A 58 -17.09 -12.08 6.69
CA ARG A 58 -16.31 -10.89 6.35
C ARG A 58 -15.11 -11.21 5.48
N LEU A 59 -14.43 -12.33 5.71
CA LEU A 59 -13.35 -12.79 4.83
C LEU A 59 -13.88 -13.15 3.44
N ALA A 60 -15.05 -13.79 3.37
CA ALA A 60 -15.70 -14.15 2.11
C ALA A 60 -16.05 -12.94 1.25
N ALA A 61 -16.40 -11.81 1.87
CA ALA A 61 -16.75 -10.57 1.17
C ALA A 61 -15.54 -9.81 0.60
N CYS A 62 -14.31 -10.20 0.95
CA CYS A 62 -13.11 -9.51 0.49
C CYS A 62 -12.83 -9.75 -1.01
N GLN A 63 -12.31 -8.72 -1.65
CA GLN A 63 -11.92 -8.76 -3.06
C GLN A 63 -10.98 -9.93 -3.35
N ASP A 64 -11.19 -10.62 -4.46
CA ASP A 64 -10.42 -11.79 -4.92
C ASP A 64 -10.56 -13.06 -4.03
N MET A 65 -11.33 -13.03 -2.94
CA MET A 65 -11.56 -14.20 -2.10
C MET A 65 -12.49 -15.19 -2.82
N THR A 66 -11.98 -16.39 -3.08
CA THR A 66 -12.79 -17.47 -3.65
C THR A 66 -13.23 -18.45 -2.56
N PRO A 67 -14.37 -19.17 -2.73
CA PRO A 67 -14.81 -20.17 -1.75
C PRO A 67 -13.75 -21.23 -1.44
N ASP A 68 -12.99 -21.68 -2.45
CA ASP A 68 -11.89 -22.64 -2.27
C ASP A 68 -10.76 -22.04 -1.41
N LEU A 69 -10.31 -20.83 -1.71
CA LEU A 69 -9.27 -20.17 -0.93
C LEU A 69 -9.73 -19.91 0.51
N LEU A 70 -10.97 -19.46 0.70
CA LEU A 70 -11.55 -19.25 2.03
C LEU A 70 -11.58 -20.55 2.83
N SER A 71 -12.08 -21.64 2.24
CA SER A 71 -12.13 -22.96 2.88
C SER A 71 -10.73 -23.41 3.30
N ARG A 72 -9.73 -23.25 2.43
CA ARG A 72 -8.33 -23.60 2.75
C ARG A 72 -7.79 -22.74 3.89
N ILE A 73 -8.04 -21.42 3.89
CA ILE A 73 -7.64 -20.52 4.97
C ILE A 73 -8.25 -20.98 6.30
N LEU A 74 -9.55 -21.26 6.35
CA LEU A 74 -10.24 -21.65 7.58
C LEU A 74 -9.75 -22.99 8.12
N ASN A 75 -9.39 -23.94 7.23
CA ASN A 75 -8.93 -25.27 7.60
C ASN A 75 -7.44 -25.34 8.00
N THR A 76 -6.65 -24.30 7.68
CA THR A 76 -5.18 -24.30 7.91
C THR A 76 -4.68 -23.11 8.72
N ARG A 77 -5.57 -22.27 9.24
CA ARG A 77 -5.19 -21.04 9.98
C ARG A 77 -4.34 -21.34 11.23
N ASP A 78 -4.52 -22.49 11.84
CA ASP A 78 -3.74 -22.98 12.99
C ASP A 78 -2.29 -23.33 12.64
N GLN A 79 -1.99 -23.50 11.34
CA GLN A 79 -0.65 -23.77 10.82
C GLN A 79 0.10 -22.50 10.39
N TYR A 80 -0.44 -21.31 10.73
CA TYR A 80 0.20 -20.04 10.41
C TYR A 80 1.44 -19.79 11.29
N GLU A 81 2.61 -19.76 10.69
CA GLU A 81 3.88 -19.39 11.32
C GLU A 81 4.28 -17.96 10.94
N ASN A 82 4.41 -17.71 9.65
CA ASN A 82 4.73 -16.42 9.05
C ASN A 82 4.05 -16.28 7.68
N PHE A 83 4.09 -15.08 7.12
CA PHE A 83 3.37 -14.78 5.87
C PHE A 83 3.81 -15.67 4.70
N SER A 84 5.11 -15.76 4.43
CA SER A 84 5.63 -16.50 3.27
C SER A 84 5.40 -18.01 3.37
N GLN A 85 5.56 -18.56 4.57
CA GLN A 85 5.23 -19.97 4.87
C GLN A 85 3.74 -20.23 4.60
N TYR A 86 2.87 -19.37 5.12
CA TYR A 86 1.43 -19.56 4.99
C TYR A 86 0.94 -19.42 3.55
N VAL A 87 1.42 -18.44 2.80
CA VAL A 87 1.11 -18.33 1.37
C VAL A 87 1.58 -19.57 0.60
N SER A 88 2.74 -20.12 0.97
CA SER A 88 3.25 -21.36 0.36
C SER A 88 2.40 -22.57 0.68
N LEU A 89 1.85 -22.65 1.90
CA LEU A 89 0.91 -23.70 2.33
C LEU A 89 -0.42 -23.63 1.55
N LEU A 90 -0.94 -22.42 1.32
CA LEU A 90 -2.19 -22.19 0.59
C LEU A 90 -2.04 -22.38 -0.93
N LYS A 91 -0.82 -22.35 -1.45
CA LYS A 91 -0.54 -22.40 -2.90
C LYS A 91 -1.00 -23.72 -3.52
N THR A 92 -1.62 -23.60 -4.71
CA THR A 92 -1.98 -24.71 -5.58
C THR A 92 -1.53 -24.42 -7.01
N ARG A 93 -1.87 -25.33 -7.96
CA ARG A 93 -1.64 -25.09 -9.38
C ARG A 93 -2.39 -23.86 -9.89
N GLU A 94 -3.60 -23.61 -9.38
CA GLU A 94 -4.47 -22.50 -9.81
C GLU A 94 -4.33 -21.24 -8.95
N LEU A 95 -3.95 -21.42 -7.67
CA LEU A 95 -3.73 -20.34 -6.71
C LEU A 95 -2.24 -20.00 -6.64
N THR A 96 -1.83 -19.01 -7.41
CA THR A 96 -0.44 -18.54 -7.42
C THR A 96 -0.10 -17.76 -6.14
N TYR A 97 1.18 -17.71 -5.78
CA TYR A 97 1.68 -16.93 -4.64
C TYR A 97 1.19 -15.47 -4.66
N SER A 98 1.31 -14.81 -5.80
CA SER A 98 0.93 -13.40 -5.93
C SER A 98 -0.58 -13.19 -5.78
N ARG A 99 -1.41 -14.12 -6.24
CA ARG A 99 -2.86 -14.06 -6.07
C ARG A 99 -3.23 -14.19 -4.59
N ILE A 100 -2.70 -15.21 -3.91
CA ILE A 100 -2.96 -15.43 -2.48
C ILE A 100 -2.47 -14.23 -1.65
N SER A 101 -1.24 -13.78 -1.89
CA SER A 101 -0.68 -12.60 -1.21
C SER A 101 -1.59 -11.38 -1.36
N ARG A 102 -2.03 -11.07 -2.58
CA ARG A 102 -2.95 -9.96 -2.84
C ARG A 102 -4.28 -10.12 -2.11
N THR A 103 -4.89 -11.32 -2.17
CA THR A 103 -6.16 -11.60 -1.49
C THR A 103 -6.04 -11.45 0.02
N LEU A 104 -4.96 -11.93 0.63
CA LEU A 104 -4.71 -11.76 2.06
C LEU A 104 -4.55 -10.28 2.44
N PHE A 105 -3.86 -9.48 1.61
CA PHE A 105 -3.79 -8.03 1.83
C PHE A 105 -5.15 -7.35 1.65
N HIS A 106 -5.97 -7.75 0.67
CA HIS A 106 -7.34 -7.25 0.55
C HIS A 106 -8.14 -7.54 1.82
N ALA A 107 -8.02 -8.76 2.38
CA ALA A 107 -8.67 -9.11 3.63
C ALA A 107 -8.14 -8.28 4.82
N LEU A 108 -6.82 -8.09 4.94
CA LEU A 108 -6.21 -7.27 6.00
C LEU A 108 -6.67 -5.81 5.93
N LEU A 109 -6.79 -5.28 4.71
CA LEU A 109 -7.19 -3.91 4.46
C LEU A 109 -8.71 -3.74 4.37
N ASN A 110 -9.49 -4.82 4.50
CA ASN A 110 -10.96 -4.86 4.34
C ASN A 110 -11.43 -4.30 2.99
N ILE A 111 -10.70 -4.61 1.92
CA ILE A 111 -11.08 -4.21 0.56
C ILE A 111 -12.06 -5.23 0.01
N GLN A 112 -13.30 -4.84 -0.21
CA GLN A 112 -14.37 -5.69 -0.75
C GLN A 112 -14.55 -5.49 -2.26
N GLU A 113 -14.38 -4.26 -2.73
CA GLU A 113 -14.48 -3.89 -4.14
C GLU A 113 -13.43 -2.81 -4.49
N VAL A 114 -13.11 -2.70 -5.76
CA VAL A 114 -12.24 -1.64 -6.26
C VAL A 114 -13.11 -0.41 -6.56
N PRO A 115 -12.98 0.68 -5.79
CA PRO A 115 -13.78 1.87 -6.02
C PRO A 115 -13.39 2.57 -7.33
N PRO A 116 -14.31 3.30 -7.97
CA PRO A 116 -14.00 4.09 -9.14
C PRO A 116 -13.03 5.22 -8.80
N ILE A 117 -12.30 5.70 -9.81
CA ILE A 117 -11.40 6.86 -9.64
C ILE A 117 -12.27 8.11 -9.44
N ALA A 118 -12.25 8.67 -8.24
CA ALA A 118 -13.12 9.78 -7.85
C ALA A 118 -12.38 11.12 -7.67
N TYR A 119 -11.04 11.11 -7.60
CA TYR A 119 -10.20 12.31 -7.44
C TYR A 119 -8.77 12.04 -7.88
N ALA A 120 -8.00 13.10 -8.07
CA ALA A 120 -6.56 13.06 -8.23
C ALA A 120 -5.88 13.76 -7.04
N ARG A 121 -4.97 13.05 -6.35
CA ARG A 121 -4.19 13.62 -5.24
C ARG A 121 -2.85 14.11 -5.75
N LEU A 122 -2.58 15.41 -5.58
CA LEU A 122 -1.31 16.03 -5.91
C LEU A 122 -0.34 15.85 -4.74
N LEU A 123 0.75 15.13 -4.93
CA LEU A 123 1.77 14.88 -3.91
C LEU A 123 2.95 15.86 -4.01
N GLY A 124 3.23 16.37 -5.21
CA GLY A 124 4.28 17.35 -5.44
C GLY A 124 4.30 17.82 -6.89
N PHE A 125 5.01 18.91 -7.15
CA PHE A 125 5.20 19.45 -8.48
C PHE A 125 6.42 20.38 -8.55
N ARG A 126 6.94 20.62 -9.74
CA ARG A 126 7.94 21.66 -9.99
C ARG A 126 7.26 23.00 -10.17
N ARG A 127 7.85 24.09 -9.66
CA ARG A 127 7.29 25.46 -9.81
C ARG A 127 6.99 25.83 -11.26
N SER A 128 7.80 25.37 -12.20
CA SER A 128 7.59 25.56 -13.63
C SER A 128 6.31 24.92 -14.17
N ALA A 129 5.74 23.95 -13.46
CA ALA A 129 4.49 23.27 -13.84
C ALA A 129 3.20 23.96 -13.34
N LEU A 130 3.29 25.09 -12.63
CA LEU A 130 2.13 25.85 -12.15
C LEU A 130 1.10 26.18 -13.25
N PRO A 131 1.50 26.66 -14.47
CA PRO A 131 0.53 26.92 -15.54
C PRO A 131 -0.22 25.65 -15.98
N VAL A 132 0.47 24.51 -16.03
CA VAL A 132 -0.12 23.20 -16.39
C VAL A 132 -1.12 22.77 -15.33
N LEU A 133 -0.79 22.89 -14.04
CA LEU A 133 -1.71 22.59 -12.95
C LEU A 133 -2.96 23.48 -12.96
N GLY A 134 -2.81 24.75 -13.35
CA GLY A 134 -3.93 25.68 -13.56
C GLY A 134 -4.90 25.15 -14.63
N ARG A 135 -4.37 24.73 -15.78
CA ARG A 135 -5.18 24.14 -16.89
C ARG A 135 -5.85 22.82 -16.47
N ILE A 136 -5.11 21.93 -15.78
CA ILE A 136 -5.69 20.66 -15.28
C ILE A 136 -6.87 20.93 -14.35
N LYS A 137 -6.76 21.90 -13.45
CA LYS A 137 -7.85 22.25 -12.52
C LYS A 137 -9.05 22.89 -13.21
N GLN A 138 -8.84 23.60 -14.31
CA GLN A 138 -9.92 24.26 -15.08
C GLN A 138 -10.63 23.31 -16.05
N GLN A 139 -9.90 22.41 -16.67
CA GLN A 139 -10.38 21.56 -17.76
C GLN A 139 -10.58 20.09 -17.35
N GLY A 140 -9.99 19.67 -16.22
CA GLY A 140 -10.08 18.28 -15.75
C GLY A 140 -11.46 17.96 -15.19
N THR A 141 -11.91 16.76 -15.47
CA THR A 141 -13.19 16.22 -14.94
C THR A 141 -13.09 15.75 -13.50
N LEU A 142 -11.87 15.41 -13.06
CA LEU A 142 -11.64 14.94 -11.69
C LEU A 142 -11.16 16.08 -10.79
N PRO A 143 -11.69 16.20 -9.56
CA PRO A 143 -11.20 17.16 -8.59
C PRO A 143 -9.74 16.87 -8.19
N VAL A 144 -8.89 17.89 -8.25
CA VAL A 144 -7.48 17.80 -7.83
C VAL A 144 -7.34 18.27 -6.39
N ILE A 145 -6.87 17.38 -5.52
CA ILE A 145 -6.66 17.64 -4.08
C ILE A 145 -5.19 17.91 -3.83
N SER A 146 -4.88 19.09 -3.36
CA SER A 146 -3.53 19.48 -2.94
C SER A 146 -3.37 19.56 -1.42
N LYS A 147 -4.48 19.77 -0.68
CA LYS A 147 -4.52 19.82 0.78
C LYS A 147 -5.70 18.98 1.30
N LEU A 148 -5.45 18.12 2.27
CA LEU A 148 -6.49 17.30 2.88
C LEU A 148 -7.50 18.12 3.71
N ALA A 149 -7.11 19.26 4.22
CA ALA A 149 -7.99 20.17 4.97
C ALA A 149 -9.19 20.68 4.15
N ASP A 150 -9.06 20.79 2.81
CA ASP A 150 -10.09 21.32 1.93
C ASP A 150 -11.01 20.26 1.31
N VAL A 151 -10.84 19.02 1.69
CA VAL A 151 -11.51 17.86 1.05
C VAL A 151 -13.03 17.94 1.16
N SER A 152 -13.56 18.38 2.31
CA SER A 152 -14.99 18.47 2.54
C SER A 152 -15.73 19.42 1.58
N LYS A 153 -14.99 20.39 1.02
CA LYS A 153 -15.53 21.38 0.06
C LYS A 153 -15.43 20.93 -1.41
N LYS A 154 -14.56 19.94 -1.70
CA LYS A 154 -14.18 19.58 -3.08
C LYS A 154 -14.67 18.21 -3.51
N LEU A 155 -14.91 17.30 -2.57
CA LEU A 155 -15.28 15.93 -2.85
C LEU A 155 -16.73 15.64 -2.49
N SER A 156 -17.37 14.77 -3.30
CA SER A 156 -18.62 14.13 -2.93
C SER A 156 -18.44 13.26 -1.68
N PRO A 157 -19.53 12.89 -0.97
CA PRO A 157 -19.44 11.99 0.18
C PRO A 157 -18.73 10.68 -0.15
N ASP A 158 -19.04 10.04 -1.28
CA ASP A 158 -18.43 8.77 -1.71
C ASP A 158 -16.93 8.92 -2.00
N ALA A 159 -16.54 9.97 -2.73
CA ALA A 159 -15.13 10.26 -2.99
C ALA A 159 -14.34 10.57 -1.70
N ARG A 160 -15.01 11.12 -0.69
CA ARG A 160 -14.43 11.37 0.63
C ARG A 160 -14.20 10.07 1.37
N ASN A 161 -15.18 9.16 1.37
CA ASN A 161 -15.03 7.83 1.98
C ASN A 161 -13.86 7.08 1.36
N ILE A 162 -13.71 7.11 0.03
CA ILE A 162 -12.56 6.50 -0.67
C ILE A 162 -11.23 7.12 -0.20
N LEU A 163 -11.18 8.44 -0.03
CA LEU A 163 -9.98 9.12 0.46
C LEU A 163 -9.65 8.74 1.91
N GLU A 164 -10.65 8.67 2.78
CA GLU A 164 -10.47 8.28 4.19
C GLU A 164 -9.95 6.85 4.31
N GLU A 165 -10.46 5.92 3.48
CA GLU A 165 -9.93 4.56 3.40
C GLU A 165 -8.47 4.54 2.93
N ASN A 166 -8.11 5.33 1.92
CA ASN A 166 -6.73 5.44 1.45
C ASN A 166 -5.80 6.01 2.55
N ILE A 167 -6.28 6.99 3.32
CA ILE A 167 -5.54 7.53 4.46
C ILE A 167 -5.38 6.48 5.57
N ARG A 168 -6.43 5.71 5.87
CA ARG A 168 -6.38 4.61 6.84
C ARG A 168 -5.32 3.58 6.45
N ILE A 169 -5.28 3.17 5.18
CA ILE A 169 -4.27 2.24 4.65
C ILE A 169 -2.86 2.84 4.77
N SER A 170 -2.69 4.12 4.42
CA SER A 170 -1.42 4.82 4.57
C SER A 170 -0.96 4.88 6.03
N HIS A 171 -1.88 5.12 6.96
CA HIS A 171 -1.59 5.12 8.39
C HIS A 171 -1.22 3.72 8.92
N LEU A 172 -1.85 2.66 8.42
CA LEU A 172 -1.46 1.28 8.76
C LEU A 172 -0.03 0.99 8.31
N TYR A 173 0.30 1.34 7.05
CA TYR A 173 1.66 1.21 6.54
C TYR A 173 2.67 1.99 7.39
N GLU A 174 2.37 3.26 7.69
CA GLU A 174 3.22 4.11 8.54
C GLU A 174 3.39 3.54 9.96
N SER A 175 2.34 2.95 10.55
CA SER A 175 2.44 2.34 11.88
C SER A 175 3.38 1.15 11.92
N VAL A 176 3.36 0.31 10.87
CA VAL A 176 4.29 -0.83 10.74
C VAL A 176 5.73 -0.35 10.50
N LEU A 177 5.92 0.75 9.74
CA LEU A 177 7.23 1.40 9.61
C LEU A 177 7.76 1.91 10.95
N CYS A 178 6.89 2.55 11.74
CA CYS A 178 7.26 3.06 13.07
C CYS A 178 7.72 1.94 13.99
N GLU A 179 7.00 0.82 14.01
CA GLU A 179 7.37 -0.36 14.78
C GLU A 179 8.69 -0.95 14.32
N LYS A 180 8.84 -1.17 13.01
CA LYS A 180 10.03 -1.80 12.43
C LYS A 180 11.31 -0.98 12.63
N TYR A 181 11.24 0.34 12.49
CA TYR A 181 12.40 1.23 12.45
C TYR A 181 12.49 2.18 13.65
N SER A 182 11.65 1.99 14.68
CA SER A 182 11.60 2.82 15.90
C SER A 182 11.54 4.32 15.60
N ARG A 183 10.72 4.70 14.60
CA ARG A 183 10.55 6.10 14.17
C ARG A 183 9.23 6.68 14.64
N SER A 184 9.13 8.00 14.68
CA SER A 184 7.89 8.68 15.03
C SER A 184 6.86 8.61 13.89
N PHE A 185 5.58 8.47 14.26
CA PHE A 185 4.46 8.39 13.33
C PHE A 185 4.25 9.70 12.57
N THR A 186 4.17 9.61 11.26
CA THR A 186 3.85 10.75 10.41
C THR A 186 2.39 10.70 9.96
N ASN A 187 1.57 11.61 10.50
CA ASN A 187 0.17 11.69 10.14
C ASN A 187 0.01 12.23 8.71
N GLU A 188 -0.77 11.56 7.88
CA GLU A 188 -1.00 11.90 6.47
C GLU A 188 -1.61 13.29 6.29
N TYR A 189 -2.44 13.75 7.24
CA TYR A 189 -3.01 15.11 7.23
C TYR A 189 -1.97 16.21 7.44
N ARG A 190 -0.80 15.90 7.99
CA ARG A 190 0.30 16.84 8.23
C ARG A 190 1.35 16.84 7.13
N ARG A 191 1.26 15.90 6.17
CA ARG A 191 2.18 15.84 5.04
C ARG A 191 2.00 17.05 4.15
N GLN A 192 3.10 17.76 3.93
CA GLN A 192 3.12 18.92 3.05
C GLN A 192 3.34 18.53 1.60
N LEU A 193 2.80 19.35 0.71
CA LEU A 193 3.02 19.22 -0.73
C LEU A 193 4.49 19.52 -1.04
N ILE A 194 5.15 18.65 -1.81
CA ILE A 194 6.54 18.84 -2.23
C ILE A 194 6.57 19.79 -3.43
N ILE A 195 7.26 20.92 -3.29
CA ILE A 195 7.45 21.91 -4.37
C ILE A 195 8.95 22.00 -4.66
N LEU A 196 9.32 21.65 -5.90
CA LEU A 196 10.69 21.69 -6.40
C LEU A 196 10.93 22.89 -7.28
#